data_63bff6c842e5181f369fb3e93d9a16f7
#
_entry.id   63bff6c842e5181f369fb3e93d9a16f7
#
_cell.length_a   1.000
_cell.length_b   1.000
_cell.length_c   1.000
_cell.angle_alpha   90.00
_cell.angle_beta   90.00
_cell.angle_gamma   90.00
#
_symmetry.space_group_name_H-M   'P 1'
#
loop_
_entity.id
_entity.type
_entity.pdbx_description
1 polymer ?
#
loop_
_entity_poly.entity_id
_entity_poly.type
_entity_poly.pdbx_seq_one_letter_code
_entity_poly.pdbx_strand_id
1 'polypeptide(L)'
;MKIVYVYDAIARIGGVEKILADKMNYFADVCAYDIYLITAAQGNHPFSFPISARVKHIDLNARFHLQYQYKAPLRWWMRWRLDCDFERKIKKQIAQIDPDIIIATTYYKADVVCRLECRAKKIIESHCVKSHTGINDGIKRSKPIQLLYDYLLKKSFLTIEEKSDAIVSLTEGDSKEWNADCKRKFVIPNSIPEIPPATSPRTAQRAISAGRLTKEKAFHRMIAAWMKVYRIHPEWQLDIYGEGEEKKVLLHTIKALGLEGVVRIHPFSTDLEQEFLDSSMFLLSSLYEGFGLVLIEAMACGLPCIAFDCPYGPGEIIHHNKDGVLLPNFDKLSTDAHELWTMAWSVNKLISNPSLREKLGNAARENTKRFLPDKVMTKWIDLFNQLAAR
;
A
#
# COMPACT_ATOMS: atom_id res chain seq x y z
N MET A 1 15.00 18.11 -15.10
CA MET A 1 15.21 17.68 -13.70
C MET A 1 15.67 16.22 -13.67
N LYS A 2 16.66 15.92 -12.87
CA LYS A 2 17.24 14.57 -12.74
C LYS A 2 16.83 13.97 -11.39
N ILE A 3 16.07 12.87 -11.41
CA ILE A 3 15.47 12.26 -10.22
C ILE A 3 15.96 10.81 -10.10
N VAL A 4 16.41 10.44 -8.90
CA VAL A 4 16.80 9.07 -8.57
C VAL A 4 15.81 8.47 -7.60
N TYR A 5 15.22 7.34 -7.96
CA TYR A 5 14.46 6.47 -7.06
C TYR A 5 15.38 5.40 -6.48
N VAL A 6 15.33 5.19 -5.17
CA VAL A 6 16.10 4.15 -4.47
C VAL A 6 15.12 3.17 -3.82
N TYR A 7 15.18 1.90 -4.24
CA TYR A 7 14.27 0.86 -3.76
C TYR A 7 14.98 -0.50 -3.64
N ASP A 8 14.35 -1.47 -2.98
CA ASP A 8 14.94 -2.82 -2.84
C ASP A 8 15.00 -3.54 -4.19
N ALA A 9 13.83 -3.87 -4.72
CA ALA A 9 13.63 -4.49 -6.04
C ALA A 9 12.18 -4.36 -6.47
N ILE A 10 11.93 -4.16 -7.75
CA ILE A 10 10.59 -4.21 -8.36
C ILE A 10 10.38 -5.60 -8.98
N ALA A 11 10.52 -6.63 -8.14
CA ALA A 11 10.42 -8.03 -8.54
C ALA A 11 9.22 -8.77 -7.92
N ARG A 12 8.45 -8.08 -7.09
CA ARG A 12 7.24 -8.62 -6.45
C ARG A 12 6.01 -7.85 -6.92
N ILE A 13 4.89 -8.55 -7.02
CA ILE A 13 3.61 -7.91 -7.30
C ILE A 13 3.09 -7.30 -5.99
N GLY A 14 3.10 -5.97 -5.92
CA GLY A 14 2.65 -5.21 -4.75
C GLY A 14 2.20 -3.80 -5.12
N GLY A 15 1.40 -3.18 -4.25
CA GLY A 15 0.89 -1.84 -4.50
C GLY A 15 1.97 -0.76 -4.53
N VAL A 16 3.03 -0.91 -3.73
CA VAL A 16 4.15 0.05 -3.71
C VAL A 16 4.94 -0.02 -5.02
N GLU A 17 5.27 -1.23 -5.48
CA GLU A 17 5.98 -1.46 -6.73
C GLU A 17 5.20 -0.91 -7.93
N LYS A 18 3.86 -1.13 -7.96
CA LYS A 18 2.98 -0.56 -8.99
C LYS A 18 3.05 0.96 -9.00
N ILE A 19 2.86 1.59 -7.85
CA ILE A 19 2.85 3.06 -7.74
C ILE A 19 4.20 3.67 -8.09
N LEU A 20 5.31 3.05 -7.69
CA LEU A 20 6.64 3.52 -8.06
C LEU A 20 6.86 3.44 -9.58
N ALA A 21 6.44 2.32 -10.21
CA ALA A 21 6.52 2.15 -11.65
C ALA A 21 5.69 3.20 -12.39
N ASP A 22 4.42 3.38 -12.00
CA ASP A 22 3.51 4.36 -12.61
C ASP A 22 4.05 5.80 -12.49
N LYS A 23 4.58 6.19 -11.33
CA LYS A 23 5.19 7.51 -11.12
C LYS A 23 6.44 7.72 -11.97
N MET A 24 7.37 6.74 -11.98
CA MET A 24 8.59 6.84 -12.79
C MET A 24 8.25 6.96 -14.27
N ASN A 25 7.30 6.17 -14.76
CA ASN A 25 6.85 6.23 -16.15
C ASN A 25 6.24 7.60 -16.46
N TYR A 26 5.35 8.12 -15.61
CA TYR A 26 4.74 9.43 -15.80
C TYR A 26 5.80 10.54 -15.89
N PHE A 27 6.75 10.58 -14.95
CA PHE A 27 7.78 11.62 -14.96
C PHE A 27 8.77 11.49 -16.12
N ALA A 28 9.06 10.26 -16.56
CA ALA A 28 9.93 10.02 -17.72
C ALA A 28 9.24 10.34 -19.05
N ASP A 29 8.00 9.90 -19.23
CA ASP A 29 7.32 9.92 -20.53
C ASP A 29 6.49 11.21 -20.74
N VAL A 30 5.83 11.70 -19.68
CA VAL A 30 4.97 12.90 -19.76
C VAL A 30 5.74 14.16 -19.41
N CYS A 31 6.54 14.15 -18.32
CA CYS A 31 7.28 15.33 -17.87
C CYS A 31 8.68 15.45 -18.51
N ALA A 32 9.13 14.43 -19.25
CA ALA A 32 10.46 14.35 -19.84
C ALA A 32 11.60 14.58 -18.83
N TYR A 33 11.42 14.13 -17.58
CA TYR A 33 12.48 14.15 -16.57
C TYR A 33 13.48 13.01 -16.81
N ASP A 34 14.71 13.21 -16.35
CA ASP A 34 15.77 12.20 -16.44
C ASP A 34 15.67 11.29 -15.19
N ILE A 35 14.99 10.15 -15.34
CA ILE A 35 14.65 9.26 -14.23
C ILE A 35 15.64 8.10 -14.14
N TYR A 36 16.17 7.88 -12.95
CA TYR A 36 17.01 6.74 -12.59
C TYR A 36 16.32 5.91 -11.52
N LEU A 37 16.35 4.59 -11.69
CA LEU A 37 15.96 3.61 -10.67
C LEU A 37 17.21 2.90 -10.17
N ILE A 38 17.60 3.12 -8.93
CA ILE A 38 18.66 2.38 -8.25
C ILE A 38 17.99 1.30 -7.40
N THR A 39 18.24 0.02 -7.74
CA THR A 39 17.78 -1.10 -6.92
C THR A 39 18.94 -1.69 -6.11
N ALA A 40 18.61 -2.24 -4.94
CA ALA A 40 19.60 -2.90 -4.12
C ALA A 40 19.86 -4.35 -4.57
N ALA A 41 18.82 -5.07 -4.96
CA ALA A 41 18.87 -6.51 -5.23
C ALA A 41 17.86 -6.97 -6.29
N GLN A 42 17.73 -6.27 -7.41
CA GLN A 42 16.90 -6.70 -8.54
C GLN A 42 17.40 -8.00 -9.14
N GLY A 43 18.73 -8.13 -9.29
CA GLY A 43 19.35 -9.30 -9.92
C GLY A 43 18.82 -9.54 -11.34
N ASN A 44 18.57 -10.81 -11.66
CA ASN A 44 18.05 -11.23 -12.97
C ASN A 44 16.51 -11.34 -12.97
N HIS A 45 15.83 -10.86 -11.91
CA HIS A 45 14.37 -10.92 -11.87
C HIS A 45 13.78 -9.86 -12.81
N PRO A 46 12.76 -10.21 -13.61
CA PRO A 46 12.04 -9.23 -14.41
C PRO A 46 11.33 -8.21 -13.51
N PHE A 47 11.06 -7.04 -14.02
CA PHE A 47 10.18 -6.09 -13.34
C PHE A 47 8.75 -6.65 -13.31
N SER A 48 8.11 -6.56 -12.15
CA SER A 48 6.72 -7.02 -11.97
C SER A 48 5.69 -6.11 -12.63
N PHE A 49 6.09 -4.89 -12.95
CA PHE A 49 5.29 -3.90 -13.65
C PHE A 49 6.09 -3.29 -14.79
N PRO A 50 5.45 -2.87 -15.89
CA PRO A 50 6.13 -2.23 -17.01
C PRO A 50 6.87 -0.97 -16.55
N ILE A 51 8.14 -0.87 -16.91
CA ILE A 51 8.98 0.32 -16.69
C ILE A 51 9.33 0.89 -18.06
N SER A 52 9.14 2.20 -18.25
CA SER A 52 9.48 2.91 -19.48
C SER A 52 10.96 2.72 -19.85
N ALA A 53 11.24 2.53 -21.13
CA ALA A 53 12.61 2.47 -21.65
C ALA A 53 13.44 3.76 -21.40
N ARG A 54 12.77 4.86 -21.04
CA ARG A 54 13.41 6.13 -20.65
C ARG A 54 13.92 6.13 -19.22
N VAL A 55 13.47 5.21 -18.38
CA VAL A 55 13.96 5.04 -17.00
C VAL A 55 15.27 4.25 -17.01
N LYS A 56 16.34 4.85 -16.51
CA LYS A 56 17.67 4.23 -16.46
C LYS A 56 17.79 3.39 -15.19
N HIS A 57 17.91 2.08 -15.32
CA HIS A 57 18.03 1.15 -14.19
C HIS A 57 19.47 0.84 -13.84
N ILE A 58 19.81 0.84 -12.55
CA ILE A 58 21.10 0.47 -11.97
C ILE A 58 20.85 -0.46 -10.78
N ASP A 59 21.30 -1.71 -10.87
CA ASP A 59 21.25 -2.65 -9.73
C ASP A 59 22.58 -2.63 -8.97
N LEU A 60 22.54 -2.37 -7.67
CA LEU A 60 23.72 -2.35 -6.81
C LEU A 60 24.20 -3.76 -6.44
N ASN A 61 23.39 -4.78 -6.69
CA ASN A 61 23.70 -6.18 -6.36
C ASN A 61 24.21 -6.30 -4.91
N ALA A 62 23.42 -5.81 -3.97
CA ALA A 62 23.82 -5.71 -2.55
C ALA A 62 23.85 -7.05 -1.81
N ARG A 63 23.27 -8.11 -2.38
CA ARG A 63 23.35 -9.52 -1.93
C ARG A 63 23.04 -9.72 -0.45
N PHE A 64 22.11 -8.96 0.13
CA PHE A 64 21.77 -9.06 1.56
C PHE A 64 21.35 -10.47 1.99
N HIS A 65 20.87 -11.31 1.08
CA HIS A 65 20.53 -12.71 1.35
C HIS A 65 21.72 -13.55 1.81
N LEU A 66 22.97 -13.20 1.46
CA LEU A 66 24.16 -13.94 1.87
C LEU A 66 24.34 -14.00 3.39
N GLN A 67 23.82 -13.03 4.14
CA GLN A 67 23.87 -13.04 5.61
C GLN A 67 23.21 -14.28 6.22
N TYR A 68 22.20 -14.86 5.54
CA TYR A 68 21.44 -16.01 6.06
C TYR A 68 22.21 -17.34 5.96
N GLN A 69 23.32 -17.38 5.25
CA GLN A 69 24.22 -18.53 5.21
C GLN A 69 25.02 -18.70 6.52
N TYR A 70 25.01 -17.69 7.38
CA TYR A 70 25.80 -17.65 8.61
C TYR A 70 24.90 -17.64 9.85
N LYS A 71 25.40 -18.22 10.96
CA LYS A 71 24.81 -18.09 12.28
C LYS A 71 25.40 -16.88 13.04
N ALA A 72 24.74 -16.43 14.11
CA ALA A 72 25.31 -15.41 14.99
C ALA A 72 26.60 -15.96 15.66
N PRO A 73 27.65 -15.12 15.90
CA PRO A 73 27.73 -13.68 15.64
C PRO A 73 28.16 -13.33 14.21
N LEU A 74 28.65 -14.29 13.42
CA LEU A 74 29.18 -14.06 12.07
C LEU A 74 28.12 -13.47 11.12
N ARG A 75 26.86 -13.83 11.32
CA ARG A 75 25.73 -13.24 10.57
C ARG A 75 25.63 -11.72 10.77
N TRP A 76 25.87 -11.21 11.98
CA TRP A 76 25.81 -9.78 12.28
C TRP A 76 26.96 -9.03 11.63
N TRP A 77 28.18 -9.62 11.69
CA TRP A 77 29.34 -9.08 11.01
C TRP A 77 29.14 -9.05 9.47
N MET A 78 28.60 -10.13 8.89
CA MET A 78 28.29 -10.18 7.46
C MET A 78 27.24 -9.11 7.11
N ARG A 79 26.20 -8.95 7.93
CA ARG A 79 25.19 -7.90 7.71
C ARG A 79 25.82 -6.52 7.70
N TRP A 80 26.64 -6.19 8.69
CA TRP A 80 27.35 -4.92 8.75
C TRP A 80 28.22 -4.70 7.52
N ARG A 81 28.98 -5.71 7.10
CA ARG A 81 29.80 -5.64 5.88
C ARG A 81 28.97 -5.35 4.63
N LEU A 82 27.82 -6.01 4.47
CA LEU A 82 26.91 -5.79 3.34
C LEU A 82 26.28 -4.39 3.38
N ASP A 83 25.97 -3.89 4.57
CA ASP A 83 25.49 -2.52 4.75
C ASP A 83 26.55 -1.48 4.34
N CYS A 84 27.81 -1.67 4.75
CA CYS A 84 28.94 -0.81 4.32
C CYS A 84 29.17 -0.86 2.80
N ASP A 85 29.08 -2.05 2.19
CA ASP A 85 29.21 -2.19 0.73
C ASP A 85 28.08 -1.48 -0.02
N PHE A 86 26.84 -1.60 0.47
CA PHE A 86 25.69 -0.90 -0.08
C PHE A 86 25.87 0.63 0.02
N GLU A 87 26.26 1.15 1.20
CA GLU A 87 26.48 2.58 1.40
C GLU A 87 27.58 3.12 0.47
N ARG A 88 28.67 2.38 0.28
CA ARG A 88 29.75 2.75 -0.64
C ARG A 88 29.26 2.78 -2.09
N LYS A 89 28.51 1.75 -2.52
CA LYS A 89 28.00 1.64 -3.89
C LYS A 89 26.98 2.75 -4.20
N ILE A 90 26.02 2.99 -3.31
CA ILE A 90 25.02 4.03 -3.54
C ILE A 90 25.67 5.43 -3.56
N LYS A 91 26.61 5.72 -2.65
CA LYS A 91 27.37 6.98 -2.64
C LYS A 91 28.09 7.22 -3.97
N LYS A 92 28.74 6.17 -4.51
CA LYS A 92 29.41 6.24 -5.82
C LYS A 92 28.43 6.54 -6.95
N GLN A 93 27.29 5.85 -7.00
CA GLN A 93 26.30 6.05 -8.06
C GLN A 93 25.67 7.44 -7.98
N ILE A 94 25.31 7.90 -6.78
CA ILE A 94 24.77 9.25 -6.60
C ILE A 94 25.77 10.34 -7.02
N ALA A 95 27.06 10.17 -6.71
CA ALA A 95 28.09 11.11 -7.14
C ALA A 95 28.28 11.12 -8.67
N GLN A 96 28.11 9.97 -9.35
CA GLN A 96 28.21 9.87 -10.82
C GLN A 96 26.99 10.46 -11.52
N ILE A 97 25.78 10.22 -10.97
CA ILE A 97 24.54 10.70 -11.55
C ILE A 97 24.39 12.21 -11.31
N ASP A 98 24.81 12.69 -10.14
CA ASP A 98 24.61 14.06 -9.63
C ASP A 98 23.15 14.53 -9.80
N PRO A 99 22.20 13.90 -9.07
CA PRO A 99 20.78 14.18 -9.23
C PRO A 99 20.38 15.50 -8.55
N ASP A 100 19.21 16.03 -8.96
CA ASP A 100 18.54 17.14 -8.28
C ASP A 100 17.73 16.65 -7.07
N ILE A 101 17.12 15.46 -7.22
CA ILE A 101 16.24 14.86 -6.20
C ILE A 101 16.56 13.38 -6.06
N ILE A 102 16.54 12.89 -4.80
CA ILE A 102 16.57 11.45 -4.46
C ILE A 102 15.28 11.12 -3.72
N ILE A 103 14.57 10.09 -4.19
CA ILE A 103 13.35 9.60 -3.59
C ILE A 103 13.59 8.19 -3.05
N ALA A 104 13.28 7.95 -1.78
CA ALA A 104 13.32 6.62 -1.17
C ALA A 104 12.04 6.37 -0.37
N THR A 105 11.73 5.09 -0.15
CA THR A 105 10.58 4.70 0.68
C THR A 105 11.01 4.34 2.10
N THR A 106 10.13 4.52 3.07
CA THR A 106 10.39 4.13 4.47
C THR A 106 10.69 2.63 4.64
N TYR A 107 10.32 1.80 3.69
CA TYR A 107 10.55 0.36 3.73
C TYR A 107 12.01 -0.05 3.54
N TYR A 108 12.83 0.76 2.86
CA TYR A 108 14.15 0.32 2.47
C TYR A 108 15.21 1.41 2.57
N LYS A 109 16.06 1.28 3.59
CA LYS A 109 17.30 2.09 3.72
C LYS A 109 17.13 3.61 3.56
N ALA A 110 15.95 4.14 3.87
CA ALA A 110 15.68 5.58 3.76
C ALA A 110 16.63 6.41 4.63
N ASP A 111 16.98 5.91 5.83
CA ASP A 111 17.96 6.54 6.71
C ASP A 111 19.38 6.62 6.10
N VAL A 112 19.77 5.61 5.30
CA VAL A 112 21.04 5.63 4.55
C VAL A 112 20.99 6.74 3.50
N VAL A 113 19.91 6.83 2.73
CA VAL A 113 19.70 7.90 1.74
C VAL A 113 19.75 9.27 2.40
N CYS A 114 19.11 9.44 3.57
CA CYS A 114 19.14 10.69 4.31
C CYS A 114 20.54 11.10 4.79
N ARG A 115 21.45 10.12 5.03
CA ARG A 115 22.85 10.39 5.42
C ARG A 115 23.80 10.69 4.26
N LEU A 116 23.37 10.51 3.00
CA LEU A 116 24.23 10.81 1.84
C LEU A 116 24.60 12.30 1.81
N GLU A 117 25.89 12.58 1.73
CA GLU A 117 26.39 13.94 1.54
C GLU A 117 26.42 14.26 0.04
N CYS A 118 25.39 14.95 -0.43
CA CYS A 118 25.22 15.39 -1.80
C CYS A 118 24.31 16.63 -1.86
N ARG A 119 24.29 17.30 -3.00
CA ARG A 119 23.43 18.49 -3.21
C ARG A 119 21.95 18.14 -3.40
N ALA A 120 21.68 16.90 -3.77
CA ALA A 120 20.31 16.45 -4.07
C ALA A 120 19.38 16.59 -2.88
N LYS A 121 18.16 17.06 -3.13
CA LYS A 121 17.07 17.07 -2.15
C LYS A 121 16.55 15.66 -1.91
N LYS A 122 16.35 15.31 -0.66
CA LYS A 122 15.98 13.96 -0.21
C LYS A 122 14.53 13.92 0.19
N ILE A 123 13.73 13.17 -0.56
CA ILE A 123 12.31 12.96 -0.31
C ILE A 123 12.12 11.53 0.18
N ILE A 124 11.43 11.36 1.29
CA ILE A 124 11.08 10.04 1.81
C ILE A 124 9.57 9.83 1.72
N GLU A 125 9.18 8.77 1.02
CA GLU A 125 7.78 8.37 0.87
C GLU A 125 7.39 7.37 1.95
N SER A 126 6.32 7.68 2.69
CA SER A 126 5.72 6.80 3.68
C SER A 126 4.56 6.02 3.04
N HIS A 127 4.82 4.79 2.62
CA HIS A 127 3.81 3.90 2.03
C HIS A 127 3.16 2.97 3.06
N CYS A 128 3.58 3.03 4.31
CA CYS A 128 3.00 2.30 5.44
C CYS A 128 2.89 3.24 6.63
N VAL A 129 1.88 3.04 7.43
CA VAL A 129 1.71 3.77 8.69
C VAL A 129 2.99 3.64 9.52
N LYS A 130 3.57 4.78 9.94
CA LYS A 130 4.85 4.83 10.67
C LYS A 130 4.84 3.92 11.89
N SER A 131 3.78 3.96 12.71
CA SER A 131 3.61 3.15 13.92
C SER A 131 3.52 1.63 13.66
N HIS A 132 3.24 1.22 12.41
CA HIS A 132 3.14 -0.18 12.02
C HIS A 132 4.34 -0.64 11.18
N THR A 133 5.25 0.26 10.81
CA THR A 133 6.44 -0.07 10.03
C THR A 133 7.40 -0.90 10.87
N GLY A 134 7.77 -2.09 10.40
CA GLY A 134 8.73 -2.98 11.04
C GLY A 134 8.20 -3.82 12.21
N ILE A 135 6.93 -3.65 12.63
CA ILE A 135 6.36 -4.38 13.75
C ILE A 135 6.01 -5.83 13.37
N ASN A 136 5.59 -6.07 12.13
CA ASN A 136 5.11 -7.36 11.64
C ASN A 136 6.00 -7.96 10.54
N ASP A 137 7.32 -8.01 10.76
CA ASP A 137 8.23 -8.67 9.82
C ASP A 137 8.21 -10.22 9.91
N GLY A 138 7.30 -10.79 10.72
CA GLY A 138 7.14 -12.23 10.90
C GLY A 138 8.27 -12.92 11.67
N ILE A 139 9.29 -12.17 12.10
CA ILE A 139 10.48 -12.73 12.74
C ILE A 139 10.28 -12.73 14.26
N LYS A 140 10.20 -13.92 14.86
CA LYS A 140 10.22 -14.07 16.32
C LYS A 140 11.63 -13.76 16.85
N ARG A 141 11.75 -12.73 17.69
CA ARG A 141 12.99 -12.32 18.34
C ARG A 141 12.90 -12.55 19.86
N SER A 142 14.05 -12.84 20.50
CA SER A 142 14.12 -12.79 21.96
C SER A 142 13.96 -11.34 22.46
N LYS A 143 13.46 -11.16 23.68
CA LYS A 143 13.21 -9.82 24.26
C LYS A 143 14.37 -8.82 24.09
N PRO A 144 15.66 -9.15 24.40
CA PRO A 144 16.75 -8.20 24.24
C PRO A 144 17.03 -7.85 22.77
N ILE A 145 16.87 -8.82 21.86
CA ILE A 145 17.04 -8.57 20.43
C ILE A 145 15.91 -7.70 19.89
N GLN A 146 14.68 -7.89 20.37
CA GLN A 146 13.54 -7.05 20.01
C GLN A 146 13.76 -5.60 20.46
N LEU A 147 14.18 -5.38 21.72
CA LEU A 147 14.50 -4.04 22.25
C LEU A 147 15.59 -3.33 21.42
N LEU A 148 16.65 -4.04 21.04
CA LEU A 148 17.68 -3.49 20.17
C LEU A 148 17.13 -3.14 18.78
N TYR A 149 16.30 -4.00 18.22
CA TYR A 149 15.66 -3.75 16.92
C TYR A 149 14.77 -2.50 16.97
N ASP A 150 13.93 -2.38 18.00
CA ASP A 150 13.04 -1.23 18.19
C ASP A 150 13.83 0.08 18.37
N TYR A 151 14.95 0.03 19.13
CA TYR A 151 15.86 1.16 19.27
C TYR A 151 16.48 1.58 17.94
N LEU A 152 16.97 0.62 17.14
CA LEU A 152 17.57 0.91 15.82
C LEU A 152 16.52 1.45 14.84
N LEU A 153 15.30 0.92 14.87
CA LEU A 153 14.19 1.42 14.05
C LEU A 153 13.83 2.85 14.43
N LYS A 154 13.71 3.13 15.73
CA LYS A 154 13.47 4.49 16.23
C LYS A 154 14.59 5.47 15.81
N LYS A 155 15.85 5.05 15.89
CA LYS A 155 16.98 5.84 15.44
C LYS A 155 16.93 6.10 13.93
N SER A 156 16.50 5.11 13.14
CA SER A 156 16.31 5.27 11.69
C SER A 156 15.24 6.33 11.40
N PHE A 157 14.09 6.28 12.08
CA PHE A 157 13.05 7.30 11.91
C PHE A 157 13.50 8.69 12.32
N LEU A 158 14.22 8.84 13.45
CA LEU A 158 14.81 10.12 13.85
C LEU A 158 15.75 10.67 12.77
N THR A 159 16.59 9.81 12.19
CA THR A 159 17.48 10.23 11.08
C THR A 159 16.70 10.73 9.87
N ILE A 160 15.59 10.07 9.53
CA ILE A 160 14.72 10.49 8.44
C ILE A 160 14.11 11.85 8.74
N GLU A 161 13.54 12.04 9.95
CA GLU A 161 12.92 13.31 10.37
C GLU A 161 13.89 14.48 10.40
N GLU A 162 15.14 14.25 10.81
CA GLU A 162 16.16 15.29 10.91
C GLU A 162 16.79 15.65 9.57
N LYS A 163 17.03 14.66 8.69
CA LYS A 163 17.91 14.81 7.52
C LYS A 163 17.19 14.78 6.18
N SER A 164 15.90 14.44 6.11
CA SER A 164 15.15 14.55 4.86
C SER A 164 14.78 16.01 4.56
N ASP A 165 14.72 16.36 3.28
CA ASP A 165 14.21 17.66 2.82
C ASP A 165 12.67 17.66 2.76
N ALA A 166 12.06 16.49 2.55
CA ALA A 166 10.61 16.29 2.62
C ALA A 166 10.25 14.87 3.03
N ILE A 167 9.15 14.72 3.77
CA ILE A 167 8.47 13.46 4.03
C ILE A 167 7.10 13.54 3.38
N VAL A 168 6.79 12.59 2.50
CA VAL A 168 5.51 12.49 1.80
C VAL A 168 4.74 11.32 2.36
N SER A 169 3.64 11.62 3.05
CA SER A 169 2.66 10.64 3.51
C SER A 169 1.52 10.50 2.51
N LEU A 170 0.88 9.34 2.48
CA LEU A 170 -0.28 9.10 1.61
C LEU A 170 -1.58 9.66 2.18
N THR A 171 -1.61 9.91 3.50
CA THR A 171 -2.78 10.34 4.28
C THR A 171 -2.41 11.38 5.31
N GLU A 172 -3.37 12.21 5.71
CA GLU A 172 -3.20 13.16 6.81
C GLU A 172 -2.94 12.44 8.15
N GLY A 173 -3.57 11.28 8.34
CA GLY A 173 -3.38 10.46 9.53
C GLY A 173 -1.93 10.00 9.68
N ASP A 174 -1.32 9.42 8.64
CA ASP A 174 0.10 9.03 8.67
C ASP A 174 1.02 10.25 8.82
N SER A 175 0.70 11.35 8.15
CA SER A 175 1.48 12.61 8.26
C SER A 175 1.56 13.12 9.71
N LYS A 176 0.52 12.93 10.53
CA LYS A 176 0.51 13.35 11.94
C LYS A 176 1.41 12.50 12.83
N GLU A 177 1.72 11.25 12.45
CA GLU A 177 2.64 10.39 13.19
C GLU A 177 4.10 10.82 13.07
N TRP A 178 4.44 11.57 12.03
CA TRP A 178 5.77 12.14 11.87
C TRP A 178 5.95 13.34 12.80
N ASN A 179 7.15 13.50 13.36
CA ASN A 179 7.44 14.54 14.36
C ASN A 179 6.96 15.91 13.88
N ALA A 180 6.34 16.68 14.78
CA ALA A 180 5.85 18.02 14.51
C ALA A 180 6.96 18.99 14.04
N ASP A 181 8.20 18.78 14.51
CA ASP A 181 9.37 19.57 14.13
C ASP A 181 9.96 19.20 12.76
N CYS A 182 9.44 18.14 12.12
CA CYS A 182 9.84 17.80 10.77
C CYS A 182 9.46 18.93 9.82
N LYS A 183 10.48 19.58 9.27
CA LYS A 183 10.38 20.88 8.56
C LYS A 183 9.47 20.85 7.33
N ARG A 184 9.18 19.66 6.76
CA ARG A 184 8.43 19.54 5.51
C ARG A 184 7.68 18.23 5.42
N LYS A 185 6.45 18.27 5.88
CA LYS A 185 5.49 17.18 5.72
C LYS A 185 4.51 17.51 4.60
N PHE A 186 4.33 16.59 3.69
CA PHE A 186 3.42 16.72 2.56
C PHE A 186 2.49 15.50 2.53
N VAL A 187 1.25 15.74 2.11
CA VAL A 187 0.29 14.66 1.90
C VAL A 187 -0.03 14.58 0.42
N ILE A 188 0.48 13.53 -0.22
CA ILE A 188 0.26 13.25 -1.63
C ILE A 188 -0.25 11.81 -1.73
N PRO A 189 -1.54 11.60 -2.08
CA PRO A 189 -2.12 10.26 -2.18
C PRO A 189 -1.52 9.48 -3.36
N ASN A 190 -1.75 8.18 -3.39
CA ASN A 190 -1.47 7.39 -4.57
C ASN A 190 -2.46 7.72 -5.69
N SER A 191 -2.00 7.60 -6.94
CA SER A 191 -2.86 7.72 -8.12
C SER A 191 -3.32 6.35 -8.60
N ILE A 192 -4.46 6.31 -9.29
CA ILE A 192 -4.85 5.23 -10.18
C ILE A 192 -4.50 5.64 -11.61
N PRO A 193 -4.14 4.71 -12.52
CA PRO A 193 -3.73 5.07 -13.87
C PRO A 193 -4.85 5.76 -14.65
N GLU A 194 -6.06 5.25 -14.55
CA GLU A 194 -7.25 5.78 -15.21
C GLU A 194 -8.53 5.32 -14.53
N ILE A 195 -9.65 5.90 -14.90
CA ILE A 195 -10.98 5.40 -14.54
C ILE A 195 -11.44 4.53 -15.73
N PRO A 196 -11.78 3.25 -15.51
CA PRO A 196 -12.24 2.36 -16.57
C PRO A 196 -13.39 2.98 -17.38
N PRO A 197 -13.47 2.79 -18.69
CA PRO A 197 -14.59 3.33 -19.49
C PRO A 197 -15.92 2.69 -19.06
N ALA A 198 -15.90 1.41 -18.74
CA ALA A 198 -17.06 0.68 -18.20
C ALA A 198 -17.31 0.98 -16.71
N THR A 199 -18.52 0.73 -16.26
CA THR A 199 -18.89 0.77 -14.85
C THR A 199 -19.70 -0.47 -14.51
N SER A 200 -19.53 -1.00 -13.30
CA SER A 200 -20.35 -2.13 -12.85
C SER A 200 -21.84 -1.78 -12.93
N PRO A 201 -22.69 -2.65 -13.48
CA PRO A 201 -24.13 -2.49 -13.42
C PRO A 201 -24.68 -2.71 -12.00
N ARG A 202 -23.91 -3.29 -11.10
CA ARG A 202 -24.26 -3.57 -9.69
C ARG A 202 -25.52 -4.43 -9.52
N THR A 203 -25.76 -5.29 -10.51
CA THR A 203 -26.93 -6.19 -10.54
C THR A 203 -26.58 -7.63 -10.15
N ALA A 204 -25.29 -7.99 -10.20
CA ALA A 204 -24.83 -9.31 -9.80
C ALA A 204 -25.04 -9.54 -8.30
N GLN A 205 -25.47 -10.72 -7.92
CA GLN A 205 -25.59 -11.14 -6.51
C GLN A 205 -24.22 -11.52 -5.93
N ARG A 206 -23.28 -10.56 -6.04
CA ARG A 206 -21.86 -10.77 -5.77
C ARG A 206 -21.25 -9.56 -5.08
N ALA A 207 -20.67 -9.80 -3.91
CA ALA A 207 -19.74 -8.87 -3.27
C ALA A 207 -18.31 -9.35 -3.50
N ILE A 208 -17.38 -8.43 -3.56
CA ILE A 208 -15.96 -8.72 -3.81
C ILE A 208 -15.07 -8.04 -2.77
N SER A 209 -13.95 -8.68 -2.48
CA SER A 209 -12.82 -8.11 -1.75
C SER A 209 -11.51 -8.57 -2.37
N ALA A 210 -10.45 -7.76 -2.23
CA ALA A 210 -9.14 -8.13 -2.75
C ALA A 210 -8.01 -7.60 -1.86
N GLY A 211 -6.94 -8.39 -1.72
CA GLY A 211 -5.77 -8.02 -0.96
C GLY A 211 -4.93 -9.20 -0.51
N ARG A 212 -3.76 -8.93 0.08
CA ARG A 212 -2.93 -9.99 0.66
C ARG A 212 -3.69 -10.69 1.79
N LEU A 213 -3.65 -12.02 1.80
CA LEU A 213 -4.30 -12.81 2.86
C LEU A 213 -3.41 -12.86 4.10
N THR A 214 -3.38 -11.75 4.83
CA THR A 214 -2.54 -11.51 5.99
C THR A 214 -3.38 -11.02 7.18
N LYS A 215 -2.84 -11.05 8.38
CA LYS A 215 -3.56 -10.70 9.60
C LYS A 215 -4.10 -9.27 9.59
N GLU A 216 -3.33 -8.33 9.05
CA GLU A 216 -3.73 -6.93 8.97
C GLU A 216 -4.94 -6.69 8.07
N LYS A 217 -5.18 -7.54 7.06
CA LYS A 217 -6.37 -7.45 6.19
C LYS A 217 -7.63 -8.02 6.84
N ALA A 218 -7.48 -8.80 7.89
CA ALA A 218 -8.53 -9.31 8.77
C ALA A 218 -9.77 -9.89 8.06
N PHE A 219 -9.54 -10.65 6.97
CA PHE A 219 -10.62 -11.27 6.19
C PHE A 219 -11.54 -12.18 7.02
N HIS A 220 -11.03 -12.73 8.13
CA HIS A 220 -11.83 -13.52 9.06
C HIS A 220 -13.04 -12.75 9.62
N ARG A 221 -12.92 -11.41 9.84
CA ARG A 221 -14.02 -10.55 10.28
C ARG A 221 -15.11 -10.45 9.21
N MET A 222 -14.70 -10.27 7.95
CA MET A 222 -15.60 -10.22 6.80
C MET A 222 -16.34 -11.53 6.60
N ILE A 223 -15.63 -12.67 6.66
CA ILE A 223 -16.22 -14.01 6.54
C ILE A 223 -17.24 -14.26 7.67
N ALA A 224 -16.89 -13.89 8.90
CA ALA A 224 -17.82 -14.03 10.03
C ALA A 224 -19.06 -13.13 9.91
N ALA A 225 -18.90 -11.91 9.38
CA ALA A 225 -20.04 -11.02 9.07
C ALA A 225 -20.89 -11.61 7.95
N TRP A 226 -20.27 -12.20 6.92
CA TRP A 226 -20.97 -12.81 5.79
C TRP A 226 -21.91 -13.95 6.18
N MET A 227 -21.58 -14.72 7.22
CA MET A 227 -22.50 -15.72 7.77
C MET A 227 -23.88 -15.14 8.14
N LYS A 228 -23.91 -13.90 8.63
CA LYS A 228 -25.18 -13.19 8.98
C LYS A 228 -25.91 -12.71 7.72
N VAL A 229 -25.16 -12.30 6.70
CA VAL A 229 -25.70 -11.93 5.38
C VAL A 229 -26.32 -13.14 4.71
N TYR A 230 -25.61 -14.26 4.66
CA TYR A 230 -26.06 -15.50 4.02
C TYR A 230 -27.38 -16.05 4.59
N ARG A 231 -27.63 -15.87 5.88
CA ARG A 231 -28.90 -16.28 6.51
C ARG A 231 -30.12 -15.53 5.98
N ILE A 232 -29.92 -14.31 5.46
CA ILE A 232 -30.99 -13.45 4.96
C ILE A 232 -31.04 -13.45 3.43
N HIS A 233 -29.87 -13.51 2.80
CA HIS A 233 -29.67 -13.46 1.36
C HIS A 233 -28.80 -14.64 0.88
N PRO A 234 -29.32 -15.88 0.90
CA PRO A 234 -28.55 -17.07 0.53
C PRO A 234 -28.12 -17.12 -0.94
N GLU A 235 -28.73 -16.31 -1.79
CA GLU A 235 -28.40 -16.15 -3.21
C GLU A 235 -27.16 -15.31 -3.46
N TRP A 236 -26.67 -14.55 -2.45
CA TRP A 236 -25.49 -13.71 -2.60
C TRP A 236 -24.20 -14.45 -2.28
N GLN A 237 -23.14 -14.09 -3.01
CA GLN A 237 -21.81 -14.67 -2.87
C GLN A 237 -20.77 -13.61 -2.49
N LEU A 238 -19.72 -14.05 -1.79
CA LEU A 238 -18.55 -13.25 -1.48
C LEU A 238 -17.31 -13.88 -2.11
N ASP A 239 -16.68 -13.14 -3.02
CA ASP A 239 -15.42 -13.52 -3.64
C ASP A 239 -14.27 -12.72 -3.04
N ILE A 240 -13.22 -13.40 -2.59
CA ILE A 240 -12.00 -12.82 -2.00
C ILE A 240 -10.82 -13.18 -2.90
N TYR A 241 -10.17 -12.18 -3.47
CA TYR A 241 -9.01 -12.34 -4.35
C TYR A 241 -7.71 -12.06 -3.61
N GLY A 242 -6.81 -13.03 -3.58
CA GLY A 242 -5.49 -12.83 -2.99
C GLY A 242 -4.77 -14.09 -2.56
N GLU A 243 -3.51 -13.89 -2.13
CA GLU A 243 -2.63 -14.92 -1.59
C GLU A 243 -2.00 -14.42 -0.29
N GLY A 244 -1.60 -15.34 0.59
CA GLY A 244 -0.92 -15.02 1.85
C GLY A 244 -0.98 -16.14 2.88
N GLU A 245 -0.28 -15.92 4.00
CA GLU A 245 -0.11 -16.91 5.06
C GLU A 245 -1.42 -17.32 5.75
N GLU A 246 -2.43 -16.44 5.75
CA GLU A 246 -3.73 -16.70 6.39
C GLU A 246 -4.67 -17.57 5.53
N LYS A 247 -4.32 -17.88 4.25
CA LYS A 247 -5.21 -18.61 3.33
C LYS A 247 -5.78 -19.90 3.94
N LYS A 248 -4.93 -20.72 4.58
CA LYS A 248 -5.36 -21.98 5.20
C LYS A 248 -6.33 -21.76 6.36
N VAL A 249 -6.08 -20.75 7.18
CA VAL A 249 -6.93 -20.38 8.33
C VAL A 249 -8.28 -19.88 7.82
N LEU A 250 -8.31 -19.05 6.80
CA LEU A 250 -9.55 -18.53 6.21
C LEU A 250 -10.40 -19.64 5.59
N LEU A 251 -9.80 -20.57 4.84
CA LEU A 251 -10.51 -21.74 4.31
C LEU A 251 -11.11 -22.61 5.42
N HIS A 252 -10.37 -22.81 6.52
CA HIS A 252 -10.91 -23.53 7.68
C HIS A 252 -12.09 -22.77 8.32
N THR A 253 -12.00 -21.44 8.42
CA THR A 253 -13.08 -20.59 8.95
C THR A 253 -14.34 -20.68 8.06
N ILE A 254 -14.19 -20.61 6.74
CA ILE A 254 -15.30 -20.77 5.79
C ILE A 254 -16.01 -22.09 6.01
N LYS A 255 -15.26 -23.19 6.11
CA LYS A 255 -15.81 -24.53 6.37
C LYS A 255 -16.51 -24.63 7.72
N ALA A 256 -15.87 -24.13 8.78
CA ALA A 256 -16.43 -24.15 10.13
C ALA A 256 -17.75 -23.37 10.26
N LEU A 257 -17.94 -22.33 9.44
CA LEU A 257 -19.16 -21.53 9.39
C LEU A 257 -20.20 -22.05 8.39
N GLY A 258 -19.93 -23.14 7.66
CA GLY A 258 -20.84 -23.69 6.65
C GLY A 258 -21.04 -22.77 5.43
N LEU A 259 -20.01 -22.01 5.06
CA LEU A 259 -20.05 -21.05 3.96
C LEU A 259 -19.33 -21.55 2.69
N GLU A 260 -19.08 -22.86 2.59
CA GLU A 260 -18.46 -23.48 1.42
C GLU A 260 -19.34 -23.25 0.18
N GLY A 261 -18.74 -22.82 -0.92
CA GLY A 261 -19.45 -22.45 -2.15
C GLY A 261 -20.09 -21.06 -2.17
N VAL A 262 -20.28 -20.44 -1.00
CA VAL A 262 -20.85 -19.09 -0.84
C VAL A 262 -19.75 -18.04 -0.69
N VAL A 263 -18.74 -18.33 0.12
CA VAL A 263 -17.51 -17.53 0.24
C VAL A 263 -16.38 -18.28 -0.46
N ARG A 264 -15.78 -17.64 -1.45
CA ARG A 264 -14.73 -18.26 -2.28
C ARG A 264 -13.45 -17.44 -2.19
N ILE A 265 -12.31 -18.14 -2.03
CA ILE A 265 -10.98 -17.52 -2.06
C ILE A 265 -10.33 -17.87 -3.39
N HIS A 266 -10.12 -16.85 -4.21
CA HIS A 266 -9.47 -16.93 -5.50
C HIS A 266 -7.98 -16.58 -5.37
N PRO A 267 -7.12 -17.06 -6.28
CA PRO A 267 -5.75 -16.60 -6.38
C PRO A 267 -5.70 -15.11 -6.74
N PHE A 268 -4.51 -14.54 -6.72
CA PHE A 268 -4.29 -13.19 -7.26
C PHE A 268 -4.77 -13.13 -8.71
N SER A 269 -5.59 -12.13 -9.03
CA SER A 269 -6.04 -11.86 -10.40
C SER A 269 -5.20 -10.78 -11.04
N THR A 270 -4.79 -11.00 -12.29
CA THR A 270 -4.17 -9.98 -13.15
C THR A 270 -5.21 -9.06 -13.79
N ASP A 271 -6.48 -9.47 -13.78
CA ASP A 271 -7.63 -8.73 -14.31
C ASP A 271 -8.66 -8.47 -13.19
N LEU A 272 -8.21 -7.78 -12.14
CA LEU A 272 -9.06 -7.46 -11.00
C LEU A 272 -10.12 -6.42 -11.37
N GLU A 273 -9.86 -5.60 -12.39
CA GLU A 273 -10.81 -4.62 -12.92
C GLU A 273 -12.08 -5.30 -13.43
N GLN A 274 -11.94 -6.36 -14.25
CA GLN A 274 -13.10 -7.11 -14.73
C GLN A 274 -13.88 -7.75 -13.58
N GLU A 275 -13.19 -8.25 -12.56
CA GLU A 275 -13.84 -8.82 -11.39
C GLU A 275 -14.64 -7.76 -10.59
N PHE A 276 -14.17 -6.53 -10.55
CA PHE A 276 -14.93 -5.41 -9.99
C PHE A 276 -16.15 -5.06 -10.85
N LEU A 277 -15.99 -4.99 -12.16
CA LEU A 277 -17.11 -4.71 -13.08
C LEU A 277 -18.23 -5.76 -12.98
N ASP A 278 -17.88 -7.01 -12.71
CA ASP A 278 -18.81 -8.12 -12.53
C ASP A 278 -19.37 -8.27 -11.11
N SER A 279 -19.11 -7.31 -10.23
CA SER A 279 -19.55 -7.30 -8.82
C SER A 279 -20.50 -6.15 -8.53
N SER A 280 -21.22 -6.24 -7.41
CA SER A 280 -22.21 -5.20 -7.00
C SER A 280 -21.75 -4.32 -5.85
N MET A 281 -20.78 -4.74 -5.06
CA MET A 281 -20.18 -3.97 -3.97
C MET A 281 -18.81 -4.49 -3.60
N PHE A 282 -17.98 -3.62 -3.03
CA PHE A 282 -16.65 -3.96 -2.51
C PHE A 282 -16.61 -3.89 -0.99
N LEU A 283 -15.95 -4.85 -0.35
CA LEU A 283 -15.80 -4.92 1.11
C LEU A 283 -14.32 -4.82 1.51
N LEU A 284 -14.02 -4.04 2.56
CA LEU A 284 -12.68 -3.95 3.15
C LEU A 284 -12.75 -4.11 4.68
N SER A 285 -12.03 -5.12 5.20
CA SER A 285 -12.05 -5.47 6.63
C SER A 285 -10.75 -5.17 7.37
N SER A 286 -9.83 -4.42 6.77
CA SER A 286 -8.47 -4.21 7.29
C SER A 286 -8.46 -3.58 8.69
N LEU A 287 -7.45 -3.95 9.49
CA LEU A 287 -7.15 -3.34 10.80
C LEU A 287 -6.41 -2.02 10.64
N TYR A 288 -5.57 -1.92 9.64
CA TYR A 288 -4.88 -0.69 9.23
C TYR A 288 -4.51 -0.77 7.75
N GLU A 289 -4.38 0.38 7.12
CA GLU A 289 -4.01 0.55 5.71
C GLU A 289 -2.98 1.67 5.58
N GLY A 290 -2.01 1.51 4.68
CA GLY A 290 -1.17 2.65 4.31
C GLY A 290 -1.93 3.69 3.49
N PHE A 291 -2.86 3.21 2.64
CA PHE A 291 -3.75 4.05 1.84
C PHE A 291 -5.06 3.34 1.48
N GLY A 292 -4.96 2.14 0.87
CA GLY A 292 -6.13 1.40 0.39
C GLY A 292 -6.33 1.55 -1.12
N LEU A 293 -5.26 1.34 -1.91
CA LEU A 293 -5.32 1.48 -3.37
C LEU A 293 -6.44 0.66 -4.00
N VAL A 294 -6.64 -0.58 -3.56
CA VAL A 294 -7.70 -1.48 -4.04
C VAL A 294 -9.11 -0.90 -3.81
N LEU A 295 -9.27 -0.07 -2.79
CA LEU A 295 -10.54 0.61 -2.51
C LEU A 295 -10.86 1.64 -3.61
N ILE A 296 -9.85 2.41 -4.02
CA ILE A 296 -10.00 3.40 -5.09
C ILE A 296 -10.22 2.71 -6.44
N GLU A 297 -9.53 1.59 -6.69
CA GLU A 297 -9.72 0.77 -7.90
C GLU A 297 -11.15 0.25 -7.99
N ALA A 298 -11.70 -0.28 -6.91
CA ALA A 298 -13.10 -0.70 -6.86
C ALA A 298 -14.10 0.45 -7.05
N MET A 299 -13.83 1.60 -6.40
CA MET A 299 -14.64 2.82 -6.57
C MET A 299 -14.58 3.35 -8.01
N ALA A 300 -13.45 3.25 -8.69
CA ALA A 300 -13.29 3.65 -10.10
C ALA A 300 -14.16 2.79 -11.03
N CYS A 301 -14.37 1.52 -10.71
CA CYS A 301 -15.32 0.64 -11.41
C CYS A 301 -16.79 0.92 -11.03
N GLY A 302 -17.06 1.89 -10.16
CA GLY A 302 -18.40 2.29 -9.74
C GLY A 302 -19.00 1.42 -8.65
N LEU A 303 -18.19 0.68 -7.88
CA LEU A 303 -18.70 -0.11 -6.77
C LEU A 303 -18.92 0.77 -5.53
N PRO A 304 -20.08 0.66 -4.86
CA PRO A 304 -20.21 1.15 -3.50
C PRO A 304 -19.30 0.33 -2.58
N CYS A 305 -18.48 1.00 -1.78
CA CYS A 305 -17.53 0.37 -0.90
C CYS A 305 -18.01 0.40 0.54
N ILE A 306 -17.86 -0.72 1.26
CA ILE A 306 -18.06 -0.80 2.71
C ILE A 306 -16.72 -1.10 3.32
N ALA A 307 -16.19 -0.22 4.17
CA ALA A 307 -14.89 -0.36 4.80
C ALA A 307 -14.94 0.01 6.28
N PHE A 308 -14.12 -0.62 7.12
CA PHE A 308 -13.85 -0.09 8.45
C PHE A 308 -12.98 1.17 8.36
N ASP A 309 -13.25 2.15 9.23
CA ASP A 309 -12.45 3.37 9.38
C ASP A 309 -11.16 3.07 10.13
N CYS A 310 -10.32 2.26 9.51
CA CYS A 310 -9.05 1.88 10.08
C CYS A 310 -7.96 2.95 9.83
N PRO A 311 -6.93 3.06 10.68
CA PRO A 311 -5.77 3.90 10.41
C PRO A 311 -4.97 3.40 9.18
N TYR A 312 -4.71 4.22 8.10
CA TYR A 312 -5.27 5.55 7.91
C TYR A 312 -5.94 5.61 6.55
N GLY A 313 -6.23 4.99 5.71
CA GLY A 313 -6.69 5.13 4.32
C GLY A 313 -8.18 5.33 4.15
N PRO A 314 -9.05 4.36 4.59
CA PRO A 314 -10.45 4.35 4.21
C PRO A 314 -11.22 5.63 4.58
N GLY A 315 -10.97 6.21 5.77
CA GLY A 315 -11.63 7.44 6.22
C GLY A 315 -11.24 8.70 5.45
N GLU A 316 -10.10 8.66 4.72
CA GLU A 316 -9.69 9.77 3.85
C GLU A 316 -10.13 9.57 2.39
N ILE A 317 -10.57 8.35 2.05
CA ILE A 317 -11.04 8.00 0.71
C ILE A 317 -12.56 8.07 0.63
N ILE A 318 -13.26 7.47 1.58
CA ILE A 318 -14.72 7.35 1.60
C ILE A 318 -15.36 8.51 2.38
N HIS A 319 -16.30 9.18 1.77
CA HIS A 319 -17.23 10.06 2.47
C HIS A 319 -18.47 9.27 2.88
N HIS A 320 -18.58 8.95 4.16
CA HIS A 320 -19.65 8.11 4.71
C HIS A 320 -21.05 8.53 4.24
N ASN A 321 -21.82 7.57 3.73
CA ASN A 321 -23.18 7.72 3.17
C ASN A 321 -23.29 8.64 1.92
N LYS A 322 -22.16 9.12 1.35
CA LYS A 322 -22.16 9.88 0.10
C LYS A 322 -21.65 9.02 -1.06
N ASP A 323 -20.50 8.39 -0.90
CA ASP A 323 -19.82 7.59 -1.92
C ASP A 323 -19.37 6.22 -1.43
N GLY A 324 -19.80 5.83 -0.23
CA GLY A 324 -19.55 4.54 0.40
C GLY A 324 -20.05 4.51 1.84
N VAL A 325 -19.77 3.40 2.51
CA VAL A 325 -20.13 3.20 3.92
C VAL A 325 -18.85 2.99 4.74
N LEU A 326 -18.56 3.92 5.63
CA LEU A 326 -17.45 3.84 6.55
C LEU A 326 -17.95 3.35 7.89
N LEU A 327 -17.44 2.20 8.36
CA LEU A 327 -17.83 1.56 9.61
C LEU A 327 -16.87 1.98 10.72
N PRO A 328 -17.32 2.13 11.97
CA PRO A 328 -16.44 2.40 13.08
C PRO A 328 -15.33 1.33 13.16
N ASN A 329 -14.08 1.77 13.40
CA ASN A 329 -12.98 0.84 13.65
C ASN A 329 -12.95 0.49 15.14
N PHE A 330 -12.80 -0.78 15.41
CA PHE A 330 -12.64 -1.29 16.76
C PHE A 330 -11.20 -1.80 16.91
N ASP A 331 -10.44 -1.26 17.84
CA ASP A 331 -8.99 -1.43 18.00
C ASP A 331 -8.50 -2.84 18.35
N LYS A 332 -9.36 -3.84 18.39
CA LYS A 332 -9.00 -5.22 18.73
C LYS A 332 -9.40 -6.19 17.63
N LEU A 333 -8.64 -7.25 17.49
CA LEU A 333 -8.99 -8.49 16.76
C LEU A 333 -10.22 -9.17 17.42
N SER A 334 -11.18 -8.38 17.82
CA SER A 334 -12.38 -8.82 18.47
C SER A 334 -13.39 -9.24 17.42
N THR A 335 -13.87 -10.47 17.56
CA THR A 335 -15.10 -10.94 16.93
C THR A 335 -16.31 -10.39 17.67
N ASP A 336 -16.22 -9.19 18.26
CA ASP A 336 -17.33 -8.61 18.96
C ASP A 336 -18.57 -8.60 18.07
N ALA A 337 -19.62 -9.16 18.61
CA ALA A 337 -20.90 -9.32 17.90
C ALA A 337 -21.34 -8.03 17.20
N HIS A 338 -21.00 -6.88 17.79
CA HIS A 338 -21.32 -5.55 17.27
C HIS A 338 -20.61 -5.21 15.96
N GLU A 339 -19.30 -5.51 15.81
CA GLU A 339 -18.56 -5.27 14.56
C GLU A 339 -19.12 -6.07 13.40
N LEU A 340 -19.31 -7.38 13.65
CA LEU A 340 -19.88 -8.30 12.66
C LEU A 340 -21.31 -7.87 12.27
N TRP A 341 -22.10 -7.38 13.22
CA TRP A 341 -23.43 -6.86 12.97
C TRP A 341 -23.38 -5.60 12.11
N THR A 342 -22.48 -4.67 12.39
CA THR A 342 -22.40 -3.40 11.66
C THR A 342 -22.04 -3.61 10.19
N MET A 343 -21.07 -4.50 9.90
CA MET A 343 -20.75 -4.86 8.52
C MET A 343 -21.90 -5.62 7.84
N ALA A 344 -22.43 -6.65 8.49
CA ALA A 344 -23.54 -7.42 7.93
C ALA A 344 -24.79 -6.57 7.67
N TRP A 345 -25.12 -5.68 8.61
CA TRP A 345 -26.25 -4.73 8.44
C TRP A 345 -26.05 -3.82 7.24
N SER A 346 -24.85 -3.27 7.07
CA SER A 346 -24.51 -2.40 5.93
C SER A 346 -24.58 -3.14 4.60
N VAL A 347 -24.10 -4.37 4.56
CA VAL A 347 -24.20 -5.25 3.37
C VAL A 347 -25.66 -5.53 3.05
N ASN A 348 -26.47 -5.97 4.03
CA ASN A 348 -27.91 -6.26 3.85
C ASN A 348 -28.68 -5.01 3.37
N LYS A 349 -28.35 -3.84 3.92
CA LYS A 349 -28.95 -2.56 3.48
C LYS A 349 -28.67 -2.28 2.01
N LEU A 350 -27.44 -2.54 1.53
CA LEU A 350 -27.09 -2.35 0.12
C LEU A 350 -27.71 -3.46 -0.76
N ILE A 351 -27.80 -4.70 -0.29
CA ILE A 351 -28.48 -5.78 -1.00
C ILE A 351 -29.97 -5.44 -1.23
N SER A 352 -30.65 -5.03 -0.18
CA SER A 352 -32.09 -4.74 -0.20
C SER A 352 -32.45 -3.42 -0.90
N ASN A 353 -31.45 -2.59 -1.25
CA ASN A 353 -31.70 -1.27 -1.85
C ASN A 353 -30.85 -1.03 -3.11
N PRO A 354 -31.25 -1.53 -4.29
CA PRO A 354 -30.55 -1.31 -5.54
C PRO A 354 -30.29 0.16 -5.87
N SER A 355 -31.26 1.03 -5.64
CA SER A 355 -31.13 2.47 -5.91
C SER A 355 -30.05 3.12 -5.02
N LEU A 356 -29.92 2.68 -3.77
CA LEU A 356 -28.84 3.14 -2.90
C LEU A 356 -27.48 2.64 -3.38
N ARG A 357 -27.38 1.37 -3.82
CA ARG A 357 -26.14 0.82 -4.43
C ARG A 357 -25.71 1.64 -5.64
N GLU A 358 -26.66 1.94 -6.52
CA GLU A 358 -26.41 2.75 -7.71
C GLU A 358 -25.95 4.16 -7.36
N LYS A 359 -26.66 4.84 -6.46
CA LYS A 359 -26.31 6.19 -6.00
C LYS A 359 -24.92 6.26 -5.41
N LEU A 360 -24.59 5.36 -4.48
CA LEU A 360 -23.27 5.34 -3.83
C LEU A 360 -22.17 4.95 -4.81
N GLY A 361 -22.41 3.99 -5.70
CA GLY A 361 -21.42 3.56 -6.70
C GLY A 361 -21.11 4.65 -7.72
N ASN A 362 -22.12 5.39 -8.19
CA ASN A 362 -21.91 6.53 -9.10
C ASN A 362 -21.11 7.65 -8.41
N ALA A 363 -21.43 7.95 -7.15
CA ALA A 363 -20.69 8.94 -6.38
C ALA A 363 -19.26 8.47 -6.04
N ALA A 364 -19.06 7.17 -5.78
CA ALA A 364 -17.74 6.58 -5.60
C ALA A 364 -16.84 6.80 -6.81
N ARG A 365 -17.36 6.48 -8.01
CA ARG A 365 -16.65 6.69 -9.27
C ARG A 365 -16.30 8.16 -9.49
N GLU A 366 -17.20 9.09 -9.21
CA GLU A 366 -16.92 10.53 -9.32
C GLU A 366 -15.82 10.98 -8.35
N ASN A 367 -15.84 10.48 -7.10
CA ASN A 367 -14.85 10.80 -6.10
C ASN A 367 -13.43 10.36 -6.54
N THR A 368 -13.29 9.27 -7.31
CA THR A 368 -11.97 8.77 -7.73
C THR A 368 -11.25 9.70 -8.70
N LYS A 369 -11.92 10.65 -9.32
CA LYS A 369 -11.29 11.65 -10.22
C LYS A 369 -10.19 12.46 -9.53
N ARG A 370 -10.24 12.63 -8.22
CA ARG A 370 -9.20 13.33 -7.45
C ARG A 370 -7.89 12.55 -7.34
N PHE A 371 -7.91 11.25 -7.69
CA PHE A 371 -6.76 10.36 -7.65
C PHE A 371 -6.20 10.07 -9.05
N LEU A 372 -6.68 10.75 -10.07
CA LEU A 372 -6.12 10.64 -11.44
C LEU A 372 -4.70 11.23 -11.50
N PRO A 373 -3.87 10.74 -12.42
CA PRO A 373 -2.45 11.14 -12.52
C PRO A 373 -2.27 12.65 -12.67
N ASP A 374 -3.09 13.34 -13.47
CA ASP A 374 -3.04 14.79 -13.66
C ASP A 374 -3.20 15.55 -12.32
N LYS A 375 -4.02 15.07 -11.41
CA LYS A 375 -4.25 15.69 -10.10
C LYS A 375 -3.16 15.35 -9.08
N VAL A 376 -2.73 14.10 -9.06
CA VAL A 376 -1.75 13.63 -8.08
C VAL A 376 -0.33 14.04 -8.46
N MET A 377 0.03 13.89 -9.75
CA MET A 377 1.39 14.19 -10.21
C MET A 377 1.66 15.70 -10.22
N THR A 378 0.64 16.54 -10.40
CA THR A 378 0.79 18.00 -10.21
C THR A 378 1.30 18.32 -8.79
N LYS A 379 0.78 17.68 -7.75
CA LYS A 379 1.27 17.88 -6.37
C LYS A 379 2.75 17.48 -6.22
N TRP A 380 3.18 16.43 -6.90
CA TRP A 380 4.59 16.02 -6.93
C TRP A 380 5.46 17.04 -7.65
N ILE A 381 5.01 17.55 -8.81
CA ILE A 381 5.72 18.57 -9.58
C ILE A 381 5.86 19.86 -8.75
N ASP A 382 4.80 20.27 -8.07
CA ASP A 382 4.82 21.43 -7.17
C ASP A 382 5.82 21.25 -6.03
N LEU A 383 5.86 20.06 -5.42
CA LEU A 383 6.85 19.71 -4.40
C LEU A 383 8.28 19.78 -4.96
N PHE A 384 8.52 19.20 -6.13
CA PHE A 384 9.85 19.23 -6.75
C PHE A 384 10.31 20.66 -7.04
N ASN A 385 9.44 21.50 -7.60
CA ASN A 385 9.72 22.91 -7.87
C ASN A 385 9.99 23.70 -6.57
N GLN A 386 9.20 23.45 -5.53
CA GLN A 386 9.41 24.07 -4.23
C GLN A 386 10.75 23.70 -3.59
N LEU A 387 11.22 22.47 -3.79
CA LEU A 387 12.50 22.01 -3.26
C LEU A 387 13.68 22.51 -4.10
N ALA A 388 13.51 22.61 -5.42
CA ALA A 388 14.54 23.12 -6.33
C ALA A 388 14.79 24.64 -6.18
N ALA A 389 13.76 25.41 -5.79
CA ALA A 389 13.85 26.87 -5.59
C ALA A 389 14.57 27.27 -4.28
N ARG A 390 14.95 26.32 -3.43
CA ARG A 390 15.65 26.51 -2.15
C ARG A 390 17.06 25.95 -2.21
#